data_2c2129a07298026a64e006e7215d8f64
#
_entry.id   2c2129a07298026a64e006e7215d8f64
#
_cell.length_a   1.000
_cell.length_b   1.000
_cell.length_c   1.000
_cell.angle_alpha   90.00
_cell.angle_beta   90.00
_cell.angle_gamma   90.00
#
_symmetry.space_group_name_H-M   'P 1'
#
loop_
_entity.id
_entity.type
_entity.pdbx_description
1 polymer ?
#
loop_
_entity_poly.entity_id
_entity_poly.type
_entity_poly.pdbx_seq_one_letter_code
_entity_poly.pdbx_strand_id
1 'polypeptide(L)'
;LIDSIQYHCPVRGTFLPPASYSLVKQVNERGVFSFCMCPGGIIAPAATAAGELVVNGWSPSKRNNPFANSGMVVQVELEDVIQNSLQGPVGKLKIKNDALVMMHFQQMVEQNCFNAGGGKFVAPAQRMVDFSNGITSSSLPACSYQPGLQSVHLKEVLPGFVYQALAKGFIEFGKKMSGYFTNDAVVVATESRTSSPVRIPRNNDTLTHPQLNNFYPCGEGAGYAGGIVSAAMDGERVAGQIAFCTT
;
A
#
# COMPACT_ATOMS: atom_id res chain seq x y z
N LEU A 1 -10.41 9.87 14.74
CA LEU A 1 -11.13 10.53 13.64
C LEU A 1 -12.21 9.66 13.03
N ILE A 2 -11.91 8.40 12.64
CA ILE A 2 -12.88 7.51 11.98
C ILE A 2 -14.05 7.15 12.89
N ASP A 3 -13.80 6.85 14.17
CA ASP A 3 -14.85 6.60 15.16
C ASP A 3 -15.80 7.81 15.29
N SER A 4 -15.26 9.02 15.33
CA SER A 4 -16.08 10.24 15.43
C SER A 4 -16.88 10.52 14.15
N ILE A 5 -16.36 10.14 12.98
CA ILE A 5 -17.08 10.24 11.71
C ILE A 5 -18.22 9.22 11.66
N GLN A 6 -17.94 7.95 11.96
CA GLN A 6 -18.92 6.88 11.83
C GLN A 6 -20.03 6.93 12.89
N TYR A 7 -19.67 7.28 14.12
CA TYR A 7 -20.60 7.24 15.25
C TYR A 7 -21.07 8.62 15.71
N HIS A 8 -20.57 9.69 15.06
CA HIS A 8 -20.90 11.09 15.40
C HIS A 8 -20.62 11.43 16.88
N CYS A 9 -19.65 10.78 17.49
CA CYS A 9 -19.24 11.03 18.86
C CYS A 9 -17.70 11.01 19.01
N PRO A 10 -17.14 11.86 19.89
CA PRO A 10 -15.68 11.98 20.01
C PRO A 10 -15.00 10.75 20.62
N VAL A 11 -15.75 9.96 21.41
CA VAL A 11 -15.25 8.75 22.06
C VAL A 11 -16.22 7.62 21.82
N ARG A 12 -15.73 6.51 21.30
CA ARG A 12 -16.52 5.34 20.89
C ARG A 12 -17.32 4.67 22.00
N GLY A 13 -16.89 4.71 23.24
CA GLY A 13 -17.47 3.94 24.33
C GLY A 13 -17.14 2.45 24.28
N THR A 14 -17.59 1.70 25.27
CA THR A 14 -17.20 0.28 25.48
C THR A 14 -17.95 -0.69 24.58
N PHE A 15 -19.17 -0.36 24.18
CA PHE A 15 -20.07 -1.30 23.48
C PHE A 15 -20.00 -1.21 21.96
N LEU A 16 -19.46 -0.14 21.41
CA LEU A 16 -19.33 0.00 19.96
C LEU A 16 -18.03 -0.65 19.46
N PRO A 17 -18.07 -1.44 18.37
CA PRO A 17 -16.87 -1.96 17.77
C PRO A 17 -16.02 -0.82 17.19
N PRO A 18 -14.72 -1.03 16.91
CA PRO A 18 -13.94 -0.06 16.17
C PRO A 18 -14.61 0.28 14.83
N ALA A 19 -14.61 1.56 14.46
CA ALA A 19 -15.18 2.01 13.19
C ALA A 19 -14.52 1.27 12.01
N SER A 20 -15.33 0.95 11.01
CA SER A 20 -14.86 0.32 9.78
C SER A 20 -15.48 0.98 8.56
N TYR A 21 -14.75 1.01 7.45
CA TYR A 21 -15.24 1.54 6.18
C TYR A 21 -14.65 0.77 5.01
N SER A 22 -15.29 0.87 3.86
CA SER A 22 -14.72 0.42 2.60
C SER A 22 -14.84 1.57 1.60
N LEU A 23 -13.71 2.03 1.11
CA LEU A 23 -13.63 3.08 0.11
C LEU A 23 -12.96 2.55 -1.14
N VAL A 24 -13.74 2.48 -2.21
CA VAL A 24 -13.29 2.07 -3.55
C VAL A 24 -13.84 3.08 -4.55
N LYS A 25 -13.02 3.48 -5.50
CA LYS A 25 -13.42 4.36 -6.61
C LYS A 25 -12.62 4.02 -7.86
N GLN A 26 -13.30 4.04 -9.00
CA GLN A 26 -12.64 4.11 -10.30
C GLN A 26 -12.30 5.57 -10.61
N VAL A 27 -11.03 5.83 -10.87
CA VAL A 27 -10.49 7.15 -11.22
C VAL A 27 -9.73 7.01 -12.52
N ASN A 28 -10.22 7.62 -13.61
CA ASN A 28 -9.62 7.50 -14.94
C ASN A 28 -9.37 6.02 -15.32
N GLU A 29 -10.41 5.18 -15.21
CA GLU A 29 -10.39 3.73 -15.49
C GLU A 29 -9.48 2.90 -14.57
N ARG A 30 -8.93 3.49 -13.53
CA ARG A 30 -8.02 2.86 -12.58
C ARG A 30 -8.65 2.73 -11.20
N GLY A 31 -8.55 1.55 -10.60
CA GLY A 31 -9.03 1.30 -9.25
C GLY A 31 -8.17 2.02 -8.20
N VAL A 32 -8.82 2.78 -7.31
CA VAL A 32 -8.23 3.35 -6.10
C VAL A 32 -8.96 2.77 -4.91
N PHE A 33 -8.20 2.23 -3.95
CA PHE A 33 -8.74 1.48 -2.83
C PHE A 33 -8.16 1.99 -1.51
N SER A 34 -9.01 2.06 -0.48
CA SER A 34 -8.56 2.12 0.91
C SER A 34 -8.72 0.73 1.53
N PHE A 35 -7.69 0.20 2.13
CA PHE A 35 -7.68 -1.13 2.76
C PHE A 35 -6.90 -1.13 4.07
N CYS A 36 -6.90 -2.25 4.79
CA CYS A 36 -6.15 -2.45 6.03
C CYS A 36 -6.33 -1.31 7.03
N MET A 37 -7.60 -0.96 7.33
CA MET A 37 -7.87 0.06 8.34
C MET A 37 -7.41 -0.39 9.72
N CYS A 38 -6.60 0.44 10.35
CA CYS A 38 -5.94 0.20 11.62
C CYS A 38 -6.34 1.26 12.67
N PRO A 39 -7.49 1.10 13.34
CA PRO A 39 -7.88 2.00 14.43
C PRO A 39 -6.91 1.83 15.61
N GLY A 40 -6.51 2.95 16.22
CA GLY A 40 -5.46 2.95 17.24
C GLY A 40 -4.15 2.37 16.72
N GLY A 41 -3.85 2.63 15.44
CA GLY A 41 -2.79 1.97 14.70
C GLY A 41 -1.45 2.67 14.77
N ILE A 42 -0.43 1.96 14.28
CA ILE A 42 0.94 2.41 14.16
C ILE A 42 1.36 2.23 12.70
N ILE A 43 2.14 3.17 12.18
CA ILE A 43 2.87 3.01 10.92
C ILE A 43 4.35 2.79 11.27
N ALA A 44 5.00 1.83 10.61
CA ALA A 44 6.42 1.55 10.81
C ALA A 44 7.15 1.21 9.51
N PRO A 45 8.49 1.29 9.49
CA PRO A 45 9.29 0.81 8.37
C PRO A 45 9.13 -0.68 8.15
N ALA A 46 9.04 -1.09 6.88
CA ALA A 46 8.93 -2.48 6.45
C ALA A 46 9.87 -2.82 5.27
N ALA A 47 10.84 -1.97 4.98
CA ALA A 47 11.83 -2.21 3.94
C ALA A 47 12.73 -3.40 4.27
N THR A 48 13.11 -4.18 3.25
CA THR A 48 13.92 -5.39 3.37
C THR A 48 15.30 -5.27 2.75
N ALA A 49 15.58 -4.19 2.02
CA ALA A 49 16.86 -3.92 1.40
C ALA A 49 17.39 -2.53 1.77
N ALA A 50 18.71 -2.35 1.69
CA ALA A 50 19.35 -1.07 1.93
C ALA A 50 18.97 -0.05 0.83
N GLY A 51 18.74 1.19 1.23
CA GLY A 51 18.39 2.26 0.29
C GLY A 51 16.94 2.25 -0.18
N GLU A 52 16.09 1.43 0.43
CA GLU A 52 14.64 1.36 0.16
C GLU A 52 13.83 1.86 1.35
N LEU A 53 12.68 2.46 1.09
CA LEU A 53 11.69 2.83 2.08
C LEU A 53 10.36 2.18 1.74
N VAL A 54 9.88 1.37 2.67
CA VAL A 54 8.51 0.84 2.69
C VAL A 54 7.92 1.13 4.05
N VAL A 55 6.69 1.60 4.09
CA VAL A 55 5.92 1.76 5.32
C VAL A 55 4.78 0.76 5.35
N ASN A 56 4.42 0.30 6.53
CA ASN A 56 3.26 -0.56 6.76
C ASN A 56 2.55 -0.15 8.03
N GLY A 57 1.22 -0.30 8.05
CA GLY A 57 0.37 0.02 9.17
C GLY A 57 -0.27 -1.22 9.79
N TRP A 58 -0.36 -1.24 11.11
CA TRP A 58 -1.10 -2.28 11.84
C TRP A 58 -1.74 -1.73 13.11
N SER A 59 -2.70 -2.47 13.66
CA SER A 59 -3.30 -2.17 14.97
C SER A 59 -2.67 -3.06 16.05
N PRO A 60 -2.10 -2.48 17.12
CA PRO A 60 -1.82 -3.24 18.34
C PRO A 60 -3.09 -3.84 18.92
N SER A 61 -2.97 -4.92 19.69
CA SER A 61 -4.13 -5.65 20.24
C SER A 61 -5.09 -4.76 21.05
N LYS A 62 -4.56 -3.78 21.77
CA LYS A 62 -5.37 -2.83 22.57
C LYS A 62 -6.07 -1.76 21.72
N ARG A 63 -5.61 -1.48 20.51
CA ARG A 63 -6.17 -0.47 19.58
C ARG A 63 -6.44 0.89 20.23
N ASN A 64 -5.58 1.33 21.12
CA ASN A 64 -5.78 2.51 21.96
C ASN A 64 -4.77 3.66 21.67
N ASN A 65 -4.00 3.59 20.60
CA ASN A 65 -3.20 4.72 20.15
C ASN A 65 -4.09 5.87 19.65
N PRO A 66 -3.62 7.12 19.75
CA PRO A 66 -4.38 8.28 19.31
C PRO A 66 -4.55 8.39 17.79
N PHE A 67 -3.88 7.54 17.03
CA PHE A 67 -3.88 7.57 15.57
C PHE A 67 -4.62 6.38 14.97
N ALA A 68 -5.13 6.59 13.76
CA ALA A 68 -5.58 5.52 12.86
C ALA A 68 -4.83 5.64 11.54
N ASN A 69 -4.67 4.52 10.83
CA ASN A 69 -4.12 4.54 9.49
C ASN A 69 -4.86 3.57 8.56
N SER A 70 -4.65 3.72 7.27
CA SER A 70 -5.09 2.78 6.24
C SER A 70 -4.13 2.82 5.06
N GLY A 71 -3.95 1.69 4.39
CA GLY A 71 -3.27 1.64 3.12
C GLY A 71 -4.14 2.24 2.00
N MET A 72 -3.54 3.10 1.20
CA MET A 72 -4.17 3.69 0.03
C MET A 72 -3.43 3.23 -1.21
N VAL A 73 -4.09 2.45 -2.05
CA VAL A 73 -3.46 1.81 -3.19
C VAL A 73 -4.14 2.14 -4.50
N VAL A 74 -3.34 2.08 -5.56
CA VAL A 74 -3.74 2.28 -6.94
C VAL A 74 -3.36 1.03 -7.72
N GLN A 75 -4.27 0.56 -8.56
CA GLN A 75 -4.00 -0.53 -9.48
C GLN A 75 -2.90 -0.12 -10.47
N VAL A 76 -1.90 -0.97 -10.63
CA VAL A 76 -0.75 -0.78 -11.54
C VAL A 76 -0.73 -1.93 -12.52
N GLU A 77 -0.73 -1.60 -13.82
CA GLU A 77 -0.64 -2.56 -14.91
C GLU A 77 0.76 -2.50 -15.56
N LEU A 78 1.11 -3.55 -16.29
CA LEU A 78 2.41 -3.62 -16.97
C LEU A 78 2.60 -2.46 -17.96
N GLU A 79 1.54 -2.09 -18.66
CA GLU A 79 1.51 -0.98 -19.62
C GLU A 79 1.85 0.35 -18.98
N ASP A 80 1.42 0.58 -17.75
CA ASP A 80 1.75 1.79 -16.98
C ASP A 80 3.24 1.89 -16.72
N VAL A 81 3.86 0.77 -16.36
CA VAL A 81 5.29 0.70 -16.08
C VAL A 81 6.08 0.96 -17.35
N ILE A 82 5.69 0.37 -18.47
CA ILE A 82 6.32 0.57 -19.78
C ILE A 82 6.23 2.04 -20.19
N GLN A 83 5.05 2.64 -20.13
CA GLN A 83 4.84 4.05 -20.51
C GLN A 83 5.58 5.02 -19.58
N ASN A 84 5.55 4.78 -18.27
CA ASN A 84 6.23 5.62 -17.29
C ASN A 84 7.76 5.59 -17.46
N SER A 85 8.32 4.44 -17.81
CA SER A 85 9.75 4.28 -18.08
C SER A 85 10.24 5.08 -19.30
N LEU A 86 9.32 5.41 -20.23
CA LEU A 86 9.64 6.19 -21.43
C LEU A 86 9.54 7.70 -21.21
N GLN A 87 8.79 8.18 -20.21
CA GLN A 87 8.38 9.58 -20.08
C GLN A 87 8.69 10.24 -18.73
N GLY A 88 9.13 9.50 -17.71
CA GLY A 88 9.23 10.00 -16.34
C GLY A 88 10.63 10.45 -15.89
N PRO A 89 10.71 11.33 -14.87
CA PRO A 89 11.97 11.66 -14.18
C PRO A 89 12.55 10.47 -13.40
N VAL A 90 11.75 9.44 -13.25
CA VAL A 90 12.05 8.19 -12.54
C VAL A 90 12.78 7.27 -13.50
N GLY A 91 14.08 7.17 -13.38
CA GLY A 91 15.08 6.52 -14.20
C GLY A 91 14.60 5.51 -15.25
N LYS A 92 15.23 5.51 -16.41
CA LYS A 92 14.94 4.58 -17.50
C LYS A 92 15.14 3.14 -17.04
N LEU A 93 14.06 2.48 -16.61
CA LEU A 93 14.05 1.03 -16.54
C LEU A 93 14.41 0.49 -17.92
N LYS A 94 15.51 -0.25 -18.02
CA LYS A 94 15.83 -0.99 -19.25
C LYS A 94 14.86 -2.15 -19.35
N ILE A 95 13.66 -1.90 -19.87
CA ILE A 95 12.66 -2.93 -20.14
C ILE A 95 13.15 -3.78 -21.31
N LYS A 96 13.89 -4.82 -21.00
CA LYS A 96 13.92 -6.03 -21.81
C LYS A 96 12.75 -6.88 -21.30
N ASN A 97 12.15 -7.74 -22.14
CA ASN A 97 11.12 -8.71 -21.77
C ASN A 97 11.49 -9.48 -20.48
N ASP A 98 11.37 -8.82 -19.35
CA ASP A 98 11.87 -9.29 -18.08
C ASP A 98 10.66 -9.59 -17.18
N ALA A 99 10.54 -10.83 -16.78
CA ALA A 99 9.53 -11.28 -15.81
C ALA A 99 9.58 -10.50 -14.48
N LEU A 100 10.67 -9.78 -14.22
CA LEU A 100 10.91 -9.01 -13.01
C LEU A 100 10.65 -7.49 -13.18
N VAL A 101 10.12 -7.04 -14.32
CA VAL A 101 9.93 -5.60 -14.58
C VAL A 101 9.08 -4.91 -13.52
N MET A 102 8.01 -5.56 -13.05
CA MET A 102 7.14 -5.01 -12.01
C MET A 102 7.86 -4.94 -10.65
N MET A 103 8.74 -5.89 -10.35
CA MET A 103 9.58 -5.88 -9.15
C MET A 103 10.58 -4.72 -9.19
N HIS A 104 11.23 -4.50 -10.33
CA HIS A 104 12.15 -3.36 -10.50
C HIS A 104 11.42 -2.02 -10.42
N PHE A 105 10.19 -1.94 -10.92
CA PHE A 105 9.36 -0.74 -10.78
C PHE A 105 9.02 -0.48 -9.30
N GLN A 106 8.60 -1.49 -8.57
CA GLN A 106 8.33 -1.39 -7.13
C GLN A 106 9.58 -0.90 -6.39
N GLN A 107 10.72 -1.55 -6.61
CA GLN A 107 12.01 -1.18 -6.02
C GLN A 107 12.38 0.27 -6.31
N MET A 108 12.21 0.72 -7.53
CA MET A 108 12.48 2.10 -7.93
C MET A 108 11.61 3.11 -7.15
N VAL A 109 10.32 2.83 -6.96
CA VAL A 109 9.43 3.69 -6.16
C VAL A 109 9.90 3.73 -4.70
N GLU A 110 10.30 2.61 -4.14
CA GLU A 110 10.82 2.49 -2.77
C GLU A 110 12.13 3.28 -2.58
N GLN A 111 13.04 3.21 -3.55
CA GLN A 111 14.30 3.97 -3.55
C GLN A 111 14.07 5.48 -3.69
N ASN A 112 13.13 5.89 -4.53
CA ASN A 112 12.76 7.30 -4.65
C ASN A 112 12.21 7.85 -3.34
N CYS A 113 11.36 7.10 -2.66
CA CYS A 113 10.82 7.49 -1.36
C CYS A 113 11.93 7.55 -0.29
N PHE A 114 12.87 6.61 -0.28
CA PHE A 114 14.02 6.64 0.62
C PHE A 114 14.87 7.91 0.41
N ASN A 115 15.18 8.24 -0.84
CA ASN A 115 15.97 9.42 -1.17
C ASN A 115 15.23 10.73 -0.84
N ALA A 116 13.93 10.80 -1.14
CA ALA A 116 13.09 11.97 -0.88
C ALA A 116 12.89 12.22 0.62
N GLY A 117 12.91 11.17 1.46
CA GLY A 117 12.92 11.28 2.90
C GLY A 117 14.28 11.69 3.50
N GLY A 118 15.33 11.80 2.67
CA GLY A 118 16.70 12.11 3.11
C GLY A 118 17.46 10.91 3.67
N GLY A 119 16.99 9.68 3.41
CA GLY A 119 17.57 8.44 3.94
C GLY A 119 17.15 8.13 5.38
N LYS A 120 17.72 7.11 5.97
CA LYS A 120 17.51 6.74 7.40
C LYS A 120 16.07 6.44 7.79
N PHE A 121 15.24 5.90 6.88
CA PHE A 121 13.82 5.61 7.12
C PHE A 121 12.93 6.83 7.43
N VAL A 122 13.40 8.05 7.28
CA VAL A 122 12.51 9.21 7.31
C VAL A 122 11.60 9.14 6.07
N ALA A 123 10.28 9.21 6.27
CA ALA A 123 9.34 9.02 5.18
C ALA A 123 8.92 10.36 4.54
N PRO A 124 8.87 10.43 3.20
CA PRO A 124 8.31 11.57 2.50
C PRO A 124 6.81 11.65 2.72
N ALA A 125 6.29 12.84 3.01
CA ALA A 125 4.90 13.02 3.39
C ALA A 125 4.33 14.38 2.98
N GLN A 126 2.99 14.45 2.87
CA GLN A 126 2.20 15.67 2.68
C GLN A 126 0.89 15.59 3.47
N ARG A 127 0.30 16.75 3.81
CA ARG A 127 -1.09 16.79 4.26
C ARG A 127 -2.02 16.33 3.13
N MET A 128 -3.09 15.64 3.47
CA MET A 128 -3.98 15.01 2.45
C MET A 128 -4.58 16.03 1.47
N VAL A 129 -5.05 17.18 1.96
CA VAL A 129 -5.65 18.22 1.09
C VAL A 129 -4.56 18.89 0.24
N ASP A 130 -3.39 19.18 0.83
CA ASP A 130 -2.27 19.76 0.10
C ASP A 130 -1.77 18.80 -1.01
N PHE A 131 -1.67 17.50 -0.70
CA PHE A 131 -1.35 16.46 -1.68
C PHE A 131 -2.33 16.49 -2.86
N SER A 132 -3.63 16.52 -2.59
CA SER A 132 -4.66 16.50 -3.63
C SER A 132 -4.70 17.79 -4.47
N ASN A 133 -4.31 18.91 -3.88
CA ASN A 133 -4.25 20.21 -4.56
C ASN A 133 -2.89 20.51 -5.21
N GLY A 134 -1.91 19.62 -5.07
CA GLY A 134 -0.56 19.82 -5.61
C GLY A 134 0.22 20.93 -4.91
N ILE A 135 0.01 21.11 -3.61
CA ILE A 135 0.65 22.14 -2.78
C ILE A 135 1.62 21.48 -1.80
N THR A 136 2.85 21.95 -1.71
CA THR A 136 3.79 21.47 -0.70
C THR A 136 3.32 21.90 0.69
N SER A 137 3.24 20.95 1.63
CA SER A 137 2.83 21.25 3.00
C SER A 137 3.90 22.02 3.76
N SER A 138 3.54 23.17 4.33
CA SER A 138 4.46 23.99 5.15
C SER A 138 4.79 23.34 6.49
N SER A 139 3.91 22.47 6.99
CA SER A 139 4.06 21.69 8.22
C SER A 139 3.29 20.39 8.11
N LEU A 140 3.69 19.37 8.87
CA LEU A 140 2.99 18.09 8.93
C LEU A 140 2.31 17.91 10.29
N PRO A 141 1.12 17.28 10.34
CA PRO A 141 0.50 16.92 11.61
C PRO A 141 1.29 15.80 12.30
N ALA A 142 1.10 15.65 13.60
CA ALA A 142 1.62 14.49 14.32
C ALA A 142 1.07 13.20 13.74
N CYS A 143 1.91 12.15 13.67
CA CYS A 143 1.50 10.82 13.25
C CYS A 143 2.25 9.74 14.04
N SER A 144 1.87 8.50 13.83
CA SER A 144 2.44 7.35 14.54
C SER A 144 3.79 6.86 13.99
N TYR A 145 4.28 7.42 12.89
CA TYR A 145 5.54 6.99 12.27
C TYR A 145 6.76 7.55 13.02
N GLN A 146 7.44 6.69 13.76
CA GLN A 146 8.52 7.08 14.69
C GLN A 146 9.81 7.57 14.02
N PRO A 147 10.27 7.02 12.87
CA PRO A 147 11.51 7.51 12.25
C PRO A 147 11.47 8.95 11.79
N GLY A 148 10.28 9.55 11.71
CA GLY A 148 10.08 10.93 11.31
C GLY A 148 9.57 11.09 9.89
N LEU A 149 9.03 12.27 9.60
CA LEU A 149 8.46 12.65 8.32
C LEU A 149 9.23 13.83 7.73
N GLN A 150 9.44 13.77 6.41
CA GLN A 150 9.95 14.89 5.62
C GLN A 150 8.82 15.43 4.75
N SER A 151 8.48 16.72 4.93
CA SER A 151 7.55 17.37 4.00
C SER A 151 8.21 17.53 2.62
N VAL A 152 7.62 16.89 1.62
CA VAL A 152 8.06 16.96 0.22
C VAL A 152 6.85 17.03 -0.70
N HIS A 153 7.05 17.45 -1.96
CA HIS A 153 6.01 17.40 -2.96
C HIS A 153 5.93 15.97 -3.55
N LEU A 154 5.02 15.14 -3.04
CA LEU A 154 4.92 13.72 -3.44
C LEU A 154 4.65 13.48 -4.93
N LYS A 155 4.16 14.49 -5.66
CA LYS A 155 4.07 14.47 -7.13
C LYS A 155 5.43 14.27 -7.81
N GLU A 156 6.52 14.69 -7.18
CA GLU A 156 7.90 14.57 -7.70
C GLU A 156 8.54 13.24 -7.28
N VAL A 157 7.94 12.52 -6.36
CA VAL A 157 8.45 11.28 -5.77
C VAL A 157 7.74 10.04 -6.31
N LEU A 158 6.41 10.11 -6.38
CA LEU A 158 5.57 9.01 -6.85
C LEU A 158 5.45 9.00 -8.38
N PRO A 159 5.22 7.84 -9.01
CA PRO A 159 4.85 7.79 -10.42
C PRO A 159 3.63 8.69 -10.70
N GLY A 160 3.68 9.45 -11.78
CA GLY A 160 2.69 10.49 -12.07
C GLY A 160 1.25 9.96 -12.13
N PHE A 161 1.03 8.78 -12.68
CA PHE A 161 -0.29 8.15 -12.74
C PHE A 161 -0.81 7.71 -11.37
N VAL A 162 0.09 7.24 -10.49
CA VAL A 162 -0.26 6.88 -9.09
C VAL A 162 -0.65 8.14 -8.31
N TYR A 163 0.18 9.18 -8.39
CA TYR A 163 -0.10 10.45 -7.73
C TYR A 163 -1.47 11.03 -8.16
N GLN A 164 -1.72 11.09 -9.47
CA GLN A 164 -2.98 11.64 -10.01
C GLN A 164 -4.21 10.82 -9.58
N ALA A 165 -4.11 9.49 -9.59
CA ALA A 165 -5.18 8.61 -9.16
C ALA A 165 -5.49 8.78 -7.67
N LEU A 166 -4.46 8.80 -6.81
CA LEU A 166 -4.63 9.02 -5.36
C LEU A 166 -5.20 10.41 -5.06
N ALA A 167 -4.69 11.48 -5.69
CA ALA A 167 -5.16 12.84 -5.46
C ALA A 167 -6.66 12.98 -5.74
N LYS A 168 -7.13 12.43 -6.87
CA LYS A 168 -8.57 12.39 -7.19
C LYS A 168 -9.33 11.43 -6.28
N GLY A 169 -8.74 10.29 -5.92
CA GLY A 169 -9.33 9.29 -5.03
C GLY A 169 -9.65 9.87 -3.66
N PHE A 170 -8.74 10.62 -3.05
CA PHE A 170 -8.98 11.29 -1.76
C PHE A 170 -10.16 12.26 -1.81
N ILE A 171 -10.27 13.05 -2.87
CA ILE A 171 -11.42 13.97 -3.07
C ILE A 171 -12.73 13.19 -3.16
N GLU A 172 -12.75 12.11 -3.95
CA GLU A 172 -13.95 11.28 -4.13
C GLU A 172 -14.33 10.55 -2.82
N PHE A 173 -13.35 10.12 -2.03
CA PHE A 173 -13.60 9.52 -0.72
C PHE A 173 -14.15 10.54 0.27
N GLY A 174 -13.66 11.78 0.22
CA GLY A 174 -14.24 12.88 1.01
C GLY A 174 -15.70 13.17 0.69
N LYS A 175 -16.13 13.00 -0.58
CA LYS A 175 -17.55 13.12 -0.97
C LYS A 175 -18.40 11.96 -0.42
N LYS A 176 -17.82 10.75 -0.31
CA LYS A 176 -18.51 9.56 0.24
C LYS A 176 -18.58 9.58 1.76
N MET A 177 -17.58 10.15 2.42
CA MET A 177 -17.44 10.15 3.87
C MET A 177 -17.09 11.54 4.35
N SER A 178 -18.07 12.28 4.87
CA SER A 178 -17.87 13.62 5.43
C SER A 178 -16.79 13.62 6.52
N GLY A 179 -15.86 14.58 6.47
CA GLY A 179 -14.73 14.67 7.40
C GLY A 179 -13.52 13.79 7.06
N TYR A 180 -13.60 12.90 6.05
CA TYR A 180 -12.46 12.09 5.61
C TYR A 180 -11.35 12.94 4.95
N PHE A 181 -11.75 13.85 4.04
CA PHE A 181 -10.84 14.72 3.30
C PHE A 181 -10.46 15.93 4.17
N THR A 182 -9.31 15.86 4.83
CA THR A 182 -8.86 16.85 5.82
C THR A 182 -7.33 17.01 5.82
N ASN A 183 -6.86 18.22 6.18
CA ASN A 183 -5.44 18.48 6.42
C ASN A 183 -4.93 18.04 7.82
N ASP A 184 -5.79 17.47 8.64
CA ASP A 184 -5.38 16.76 9.85
C ASP A 184 -4.85 15.36 9.55
N ALA A 185 -5.12 14.85 8.35
CA ALA A 185 -4.57 13.59 7.85
C ALA A 185 -3.27 13.83 7.08
N VAL A 186 -2.31 12.91 7.26
CA VAL A 186 -1.04 12.91 6.56
C VAL A 186 -0.95 11.70 5.61
N VAL A 187 -0.52 11.94 4.39
CA VAL A 187 -0.15 10.92 3.41
C VAL A 187 1.33 10.63 3.58
N VAL A 188 1.65 9.39 3.94
CA VAL A 188 3.03 8.90 4.14
C VAL A 188 3.36 7.93 3.01
N ALA A 189 4.42 8.16 2.27
CA ALA A 189 4.83 7.28 1.19
C ALA A 189 6.08 6.47 1.59
N THR A 190 6.16 5.20 1.20
CA THR A 190 5.24 4.47 0.34
C THR A 190 4.88 3.11 0.94
N GLU A 191 3.63 2.69 0.81
CA GLU A 191 3.23 1.30 1.01
C GLU A 191 3.11 0.63 -0.37
N SER A 192 4.18 0.00 -0.82
CA SER A 192 4.33 -0.55 -2.18
C SER A 192 4.08 -2.06 -2.26
N ARG A 193 4.07 -2.75 -1.11
CA ARG A 193 4.06 -4.23 -1.03
C ARG A 193 2.69 -4.79 -0.67
N THR A 194 1.65 -4.34 -1.38
CA THR A 194 0.27 -4.80 -1.19
C THR A 194 -0.01 -6.10 -1.94
N SER A 195 0.61 -6.26 -3.13
CA SER A 195 0.54 -7.48 -3.95
C SER A 195 1.92 -7.82 -4.47
N SER A 196 2.18 -9.11 -4.68
CA SER A 196 3.46 -9.52 -5.27
C SER A 196 3.60 -8.97 -6.70
N PRO A 197 4.72 -8.33 -7.03
CA PRO A 197 4.99 -7.85 -8.39
C PRO A 197 5.41 -8.98 -9.35
N VAL A 198 5.54 -10.19 -8.83
CA VAL A 198 5.91 -11.39 -9.59
C VAL A 198 4.97 -12.54 -9.25
N ARG A 199 4.83 -13.48 -10.18
CA ARG A 199 4.10 -14.72 -9.96
C ARG A 199 5.00 -15.91 -10.21
N ILE A 200 5.20 -16.74 -9.19
CA ILE A 200 5.98 -17.97 -9.31
C ILE A 200 5.09 -19.02 -10.00
N PRO A 201 5.47 -19.60 -11.15
CA PRO A 201 4.63 -20.55 -11.87
C PRO A 201 4.24 -21.75 -11.02
N ARG A 202 2.97 -22.15 -11.14
CA ARG A 202 2.45 -23.37 -10.49
C ARG A 202 1.36 -23.99 -11.37
N ASN A 203 1.32 -25.32 -11.41
CA ASN A 203 0.23 -26.05 -12.04
C ASN A 203 -1.07 -25.84 -11.23
N ASN A 204 -2.20 -25.65 -11.93
CA ASN A 204 -3.47 -25.36 -11.26
C ASN A 204 -4.10 -26.57 -10.55
N ASP A 205 -3.79 -27.76 -11.00
CA ASP A 205 -4.37 -29.01 -10.48
C ASP A 205 -3.50 -29.61 -9.36
N THR A 206 -2.20 -29.73 -9.62
CA THR A 206 -1.25 -30.34 -8.66
C THR A 206 -0.66 -29.33 -7.67
N LEU A 207 -0.79 -28.04 -7.91
CA LEU A 207 -0.23 -26.92 -7.16
C LEU A 207 1.30 -26.92 -7.06
N THR A 208 1.98 -27.77 -7.85
CA THR A 208 3.44 -27.86 -7.90
C THR A 208 4.03 -26.88 -8.90
N HIS A 209 5.27 -26.49 -8.68
CA HIS A 209 6.05 -25.77 -9.69
C HIS A 209 6.34 -26.67 -10.90
N PRO A 210 6.21 -26.16 -12.15
CA PRO A 210 6.33 -27.04 -13.34
C PRO A 210 7.73 -27.60 -13.59
N GLN A 211 8.78 -27.02 -13.01
CA GLN A 211 10.18 -27.40 -13.24
C GLN A 211 10.90 -27.86 -11.95
N LEU A 212 10.33 -27.64 -10.78
CA LEU A 212 10.95 -27.97 -9.50
C LEU A 212 10.09 -29.00 -8.77
N ASN A 213 10.67 -30.15 -8.44
CA ASN A 213 9.99 -31.17 -7.66
C ASN A 213 9.83 -30.73 -6.20
N ASN A 214 8.73 -31.12 -5.58
CA ASN A 214 8.39 -30.85 -4.19
C ASN A 214 8.38 -29.34 -3.83
N PHE A 215 8.18 -28.47 -4.81
CA PHE A 215 8.06 -27.03 -4.62
C PHE A 215 6.63 -26.58 -4.94
N TYR A 216 5.99 -25.97 -3.95
CA TYR A 216 4.58 -25.56 -3.99
C TYR A 216 4.48 -24.05 -3.76
N PRO A 217 4.54 -23.21 -4.81
CA PRO A 217 4.35 -21.77 -4.68
C PRO A 217 2.99 -21.45 -4.08
N CYS A 218 2.95 -20.64 -2.99
CA CYS A 218 1.69 -20.39 -2.34
C CYS A 218 1.65 -19.00 -1.69
N GLY A 219 0.44 -18.49 -1.49
CA GLY A 219 0.17 -17.26 -0.78
C GLY A 219 0.54 -15.99 -1.53
N GLU A 220 0.68 -14.91 -0.77
CA GLU A 220 0.86 -13.56 -1.31
C GLU A 220 2.22 -13.40 -2.00
N GLY A 221 3.31 -13.86 -1.38
CA GLY A 221 4.66 -13.73 -1.92
C GLY A 221 4.86 -14.47 -3.24
N ALA A 222 4.10 -15.55 -3.49
CA ALA A 222 4.12 -16.28 -4.75
C ALA A 222 3.14 -15.74 -5.81
N GLY A 223 2.35 -14.72 -5.49
CA GLY A 223 1.40 -14.07 -6.39
C GLY A 223 0.04 -14.77 -6.52
N TYR A 224 -0.35 -15.55 -5.50
CA TYR A 224 -1.63 -16.29 -5.50
C TYR A 224 -2.67 -15.75 -4.51
N ALA A 225 -2.34 -14.73 -3.77
CA ALA A 225 -3.24 -14.07 -2.83
C ALA A 225 -2.93 -12.58 -2.73
N GLY A 226 -3.91 -11.78 -2.31
CA GLY A 226 -3.76 -10.33 -2.12
C GLY A 226 -4.21 -9.85 -0.73
N GLY A 227 -4.28 -10.74 0.26
CA GLY A 227 -4.66 -10.39 1.62
C GLY A 227 -4.60 -11.57 2.57
N ILE A 228 -4.75 -11.30 3.87
CA ILE A 228 -4.55 -12.28 4.97
C ILE A 228 -5.42 -13.53 4.78
N VAL A 229 -6.72 -13.35 4.55
CA VAL A 229 -7.66 -14.47 4.43
C VAL A 229 -7.39 -15.28 3.16
N SER A 230 -7.21 -14.63 2.02
CA SER A 230 -6.92 -15.32 0.75
C SER A 230 -5.56 -16.04 0.80
N ALA A 231 -4.56 -15.49 1.48
CA ALA A 231 -3.28 -16.16 1.67
C ALA A 231 -3.41 -17.41 2.56
N ALA A 232 -4.19 -17.32 3.64
CA ALA A 232 -4.49 -18.47 4.50
C ALA A 232 -5.24 -19.58 3.75
N MET A 233 -6.26 -19.23 2.97
CA MET A 233 -7.04 -20.17 2.14
C MET A 233 -6.17 -20.86 1.08
N ASP A 234 -5.28 -20.11 0.42
CA ASP A 234 -4.35 -20.70 -0.57
C ASP A 234 -3.34 -21.62 0.12
N GLY A 235 -2.84 -21.26 1.30
CA GLY A 235 -1.97 -22.11 2.12
C GLY A 235 -2.65 -23.41 2.55
N GLU A 236 -3.91 -23.34 3.01
CA GLU A 236 -4.72 -24.52 3.37
C GLU A 236 -4.93 -25.44 2.16
N ARG A 237 -5.27 -24.87 0.99
CA ARG A 237 -5.43 -25.61 -0.25
C ARG A 237 -4.14 -26.34 -0.64
N VAL A 238 -2.98 -25.68 -0.56
CA VAL A 238 -1.69 -26.28 -0.88
C VAL A 238 -1.33 -27.39 0.11
N ALA A 239 -1.53 -27.16 1.40
CA ALA A 239 -1.27 -28.18 2.43
C ALA A 239 -2.16 -29.42 2.25
N GLY A 240 -3.42 -29.23 1.90
CA GLY A 240 -4.34 -30.33 1.57
C GLY A 240 -3.88 -31.14 0.35
N GLN A 241 -3.38 -30.48 -0.69
CA GLN A 241 -2.84 -31.14 -1.87
C GLN A 241 -1.59 -31.97 -1.54
N ILE A 242 -0.69 -31.45 -0.72
CA ILE A 242 0.50 -32.18 -0.27
C ILE A 242 0.10 -33.43 0.52
N ALA A 243 -0.81 -33.30 1.46
CA ALA A 243 -1.29 -34.44 2.27
C ALA A 243 -1.93 -35.53 1.39
N PHE A 244 -2.71 -35.16 0.37
CA PHE A 244 -3.33 -36.09 -0.58
C PHE A 244 -2.30 -36.82 -1.44
N CYS A 245 -1.19 -36.18 -1.83
CA CYS A 245 -0.15 -36.80 -2.65
C CYS A 245 0.81 -37.69 -1.85
N THR A 246 0.80 -37.63 -0.51
CA THR A 246 1.67 -38.40 0.38
C THR A 246 0.98 -39.63 0.99
N THR A 247 -0.31 -39.80 0.75
CA THR A 247 -1.10 -41.00 1.07
C THR A 247 -1.21 -41.92 -0.14
#